data_c35095180669fc59957c862bd24baede
#
_entry.id   c35095180669fc59957c862bd24baede
#
_cell.length_a   1.000
_cell.length_b   1.000
_cell.length_c   1.000
_cell.angle_alpha   90.00
_cell.angle_beta   90.00
_cell.angle_gamma   90.00
#
_symmetry.space_group_name_H-M   'P 1'
#
loop_
_entity.id
_entity.type
_entity.pdbx_description
1 polymer ?
#
loop_
_entity_poly.entity_id
_entity_poly.type
_entity_poly.pdbx_seq_one_letter_code
_entity_poly.pdbx_strand_id
1 'polypeptide(L)'
;MQDINKLLLQDAPPVYDVTQPSVLEAIGQKGIRRATVIEDYAFTITARQDRTPAQVIDMGNGRYRYLTELECWRLQGYSDADFEAAAAVHKRNGRYTMPLYKQAGNSIPVPIFESIFRKILLGETEERQRGGRVSEKGKL
;
A
#
# COMPACT_ATOMS: atom_id res chain seq x y z
N MET A 1 -10.22 -10.41 1.47
CA MET A 1 -9.26 -9.33 1.13
C MET A 1 -9.72 -8.07 1.84
N GLN A 2 -8.83 -7.37 2.50
CA GLN A 2 -9.19 -6.14 3.21
C GLN A 2 -9.40 -5.02 2.18
N ASP A 3 -10.49 -4.27 2.34
CA ASP A 3 -10.77 -3.12 1.48
C ASP A 3 -9.73 -2.03 1.73
N ILE A 4 -8.98 -1.68 0.70
CA ILE A 4 -7.91 -0.69 0.77
C ILE A 4 -8.43 0.69 1.24
N ASN A 5 -9.65 1.03 0.89
CA ASN A 5 -10.25 2.31 1.29
C ASN A 5 -10.37 2.48 2.80
N LYS A 6 -10.39 1.39 3.57
CA LYS A 6 -10.38 1.42 5.04
C LYS A 6 -9.01 1.77 5.62
N LEU A 7 -7.96 1.60 4.85
CA LEU A 7 -6.58 1.90 5.25
C LEU A 7 -6.18 3.33 4.88
N LEU A 8 -6.87 3.93 3.91
CA LEU A 8 -6.59 5.27 3.43
C LEU A 8 -7.35 6.33 4.23
N LEU A 9 -6.71 7.49 4.41
CA LEU A 9 -7.32 8.64 5.07
C LEU A 9 -8.32 9.33 4.14
N GLN A 10 -9.46 9.74 4.66
CA GLN A 10 -10.44 10.55 3.94
C GLN A 10 -9.88 11.93 3.65
N ASP A 11 -9.24 12.53 4.65
CA ASP A 11 -8.58 13.83 4.54
C ASP A 11 -7.12 13.73 4.94
N ALA A 12 -6.24 14.24 4.11
CA ALA A 12 -4.82 14.36 4.41
C ALA A 12 -4.39 15.83 4.29
N PRO A 13 -3.42 16.29 5.12
CA PRO A 13 -2.93 17.64 5.02
C PRO A 13 -2.39 18.00 3.63
N PRO A 14 -2.52 19.27 3.18
CA PRO A 14 -2.06 19.69 1.85
C PRO A 14 -0.58 19.47 1.59
N VAL A 15 0.23 19.26 2.62
CA VAL A 15 1.66 18.94 2.49
C VAL A 15 1.91 17.67 1.66
N TYR A 16 0.92 16.77 1.59
CA TYR A 16 0.99 15.55 0.78
C TYR A 16 0.55 15.73 -0.67
N ASP A 17 0.04 16.89 -1.04
CA ASP A 17 -0.36 17.17 -2.43
C ASP A 17 0.84 17.03 -3.38
N VAL A 18 0.60 16.36 -4.50
CA VAL A 18 1.61 16.21 -5.55
C VAL A 18 1.73 17.52 -6.30
N THR A 19 2.84 18.20 -6.13
CA THR A 19 3.16 19.47 -6.81
C THR A 19 4.34 19.34 -7.78
N GLN A 20 5.04 18.21 -7.75
CA GLN A 20 6.21 17.99 -8.61
C GLN A 20 5.78 17.66 -10.03
N PRO A 21 6.19 18.47 -11.05
CA PRO A 21 5.82 18.24 -12.44
C PRO A 21 6.20 16.83 -12.93
N SER A 22 7.38 16.34 -12.55
CA SER A 22 7.87 15.03 -12.95
C SER A 22 7.00 13.85 -12.48
N VAL A 23 6.32 13.99 -11.35
CA VAL A 23 5.39 12.98 -10.85
C VAL A 23 4.03 13.15 -11.52
N LEU A 24 3.53 14.36 -11.69
CA LEU A 24 2.27 14.63 -12.38
C LEU A 24 2.30 14.14 -13.83
N GLU A 25 3.39 14.38 -14.55
CA GLU A 25 3.59 13.88 -15.91
C GLU A 25 3.72 12.35 -16.00
N ALA A 26 4.16 11.72 -14.91
CA ALA A 26 4.31 10.28 -14.83
C ALA A 26 2.99 9.53 -14.57
N ILE A 27 1.91 10.22 -14.21
CA ILE A 27 0.60 9.61 -13.96
C ILE A 27 0.07 8.99 -15.26
N GLY A 28 -0.26 7.69 -15.18
CA GLY A 28 -0.70 6.92 -16.34
C GLY A 28 0.42 6.41 -17.24
N GLN A 29 1.67 6.77 -16.99
CA GLN A 29 2.82 6.22 -17.70
C GLN A 29 3.15 4.78 -17.23
N LYS A 30 3.84 4.03 -18.08
CA LYS A 30 4.32 2.67 -17.78
C LYS A 30 5.84 2.68 -17.58
N GLY A 31 6.34 1.64 -16.89
CA GLY A 31 7.76 1.44 -16.69
C GLY A 31 8.30 2.04 -15.40
N ILE A 32 9.59 2.31 -15.35
CA ILE A 32 10.30 2.72 -14.12
C ILE A 32 9.86 4.12 -13.64
N ARG A 33 9.63 5.02 -14.60
CA ARG A 33 9.20 6.41 -14.31
C ARG A 33 7.67 6.53 -14.35
N ARG A 34 6.98 5.71 -13.56
CA ARG A 34 5.52 5.76 -13.48
C ARG A 34 5.05 6.39 -12.17
N ALA A 35 3.88 7.00 -12.19
CA ALA A 35 3.08 7.28 -11.03
C ALA A 35 1.73 6.59 -11.21
N THR A 36 1.38 5.70 -10.28
CA THR A 36 0.18 4.86 -10.37
C THR A 36 -0.86 5.37 -9.39
N VAL A 37 -2.07 5.55 -9.86
CA VAL A 37 -3.22 5.87 -9.00
C VAL A 37 -3.63 4.60 -8.26
N ILE A 38 -3.80 4.71 -6.95
CA ILE A 38 -4.28 3.61 -6.12
C ILE A 38 -5.79 3.54 -6.25
N GLU A 39 -6.29 2.38 -6.63
CA GLU A 39 -7.72 2.07 -6.73
C GLU A 39 -8.07 0.92 -5.78
N ASP A 40 -7.85 -0.32 -6.19
CA ASP A 40 -8.22 -1.52 -5.41
C ASP A 40 -7.06 -2.10 -4.60
N TYR A 41 -5.84 -1.80 -4.97
CA TYR A 41 -4.63 -2.31 -4.31
C TYR A 41 -3.48 -1.32 -4.41
N ALA A 42 -2.55 -1.44 -3.48
CA ALA A 42 -1.28 -0.72 -3.51
C ALA A 42 -0.16 -1.65 -3.97
N PHE A 43 0.78 -1.10 -4.72
CA PHE A 43 2.03 -1.77 -5.04
C PHE A 43 2.97 -1.77 -3.83
N THR A 44 4.14 -2.33 -3.99
CA THR A 44 5.18 -2.35 -2.97
C THR A 44 5.42 -0.96 -2.38
N ILE A 45 5.32 -0.86 -1.06
CA ILE A 45 5.64 0.37 -0.35
C ILE A 45 7.15 0.56 -0.36
N THR A 46 7.59 1.68 -0.90
CA THR A 46 8.99 2.05 -0.95
C THR A 46 9.40 2.95 0.22
N ALA A 47 10.69 3.07 0.47
CA ALA A 47 11.23 3.96 1.48
C ALA A 47 11.06 5.46 1.15
N ARG A 48 10.68 5.78 -0.07
CA ARG A 48 10.40 7.14 -0.54
C ARG A 48 9.11 7.17 -1.35
N GLN A 49 8.21 8.08 -0.97
CA GLN A 49 6.91 8.23 -1.62
C GLN A 49 6.85 9.44 -2.57
N ASP A 50 7.82 10.33 -2.50
CA ASP A 50 7.85 11.63 -3.16
C ASP A 50 8.54 11.63 -4.53
N ARG A 51 8.83 10.47 -5.09
CA ARG A 51 9.48 10.31 -6.40
C ARG A 51 9.01 9.06 -7.14
N THR A 52 9.22 9.03 -8.45
CA THR A 52 8.92 7.86 -9.28
C THR A 52 9.88 6.69 -9.02
N PRO A 53 9.42 5.44 -9.03
CA PRO A 53 8.03 5.05 -9.18
C PRO A 53 7.20 5.46 -7.96
N ALA A 54 6.09 6.16 -8.21
CA ALA A 54 5.23 6.68 -7.16
C ALA A 54 3.87 6.01 -7.16
N GLN A 55 3.22 6.05 -6.00
CA GLN A 55 1.81 5.73 -5.85
C GLN A 55 1.09 6.98 -5.36
N VAL A 56 -0.01 7.31 -5.97
CA VAL A 56 -0.75 8.52 -5.68
C VAL A 56 -2.24 8.21 -5.51
N ILE A 57 -2.92 9.06 -4.76
CA ILE A 57 -4.36 8.99 -4.54
C ILE A 57 -4.99 10.13 -5.33
N ASP A 58 -6.01 9.81 -6.12
CA ASP A 58 -6.80 10.79 -6.84
C ASP A 58 -7.76 11.51 -5.87
N MET A 59 -7.59 12.82 -5.75
CA MET A 59 -8.41 13.68 -4.90
C MET A 59 -9.60 14.30 -5.67
N GLY A 60 -9.71 14.00 -6.95
CA GLY A 60 -10.65 14.67 -7.86
C GLY A 60 -10.15 16.02 -8.38
N ASN A 61 -10.80 16.53 -9.42
CA ASN A 61 -10.47 17.81 -10.07
C ASN A 61 -9.01 17.93 -10.54
N GLY A 62 -8.38 16.82 -10.95
CA GLY A 62 -6.99 16.79 -11.41
C GLY A 62 -5.95 16.93 -10.28
N ARG A 63 -6.37 16.81 -9.03
CA ARG A 63 -5.50 16.85 -7.85
C ARG A 63 -5.14 15.45 -7.39
N TYR A 64 -3.87 15.25 -7.07
CA TYR A 64 -3.33 14.01 -6.55
C TYR A 64 -2.55 14.26 -5.27
N ARG A 65 -2.49 13.26 -4.39
CA ARG A 65 -1.66 13.30 -3.20
C ARG A 65 -0.82 12.04 -3.05
N TYR A 66 0.28 12.15 -2.32
CA TYR A 66 1.06 10.99 -1.89
C TYR A 66 0.38 10.25 -0.75
N LEU A 67 0.77 8.99 -0.55
CA LEU A 67 0.47 8.28 0.69
C LEU A 67 1.12 8.98 1.88
N THR A 68 0.39 9.08 2.98
CA THR A 68 0.96 9.52 4.26
C THR A 68 1.78 8.41 4.90
N GLU A 69 2.62 8.75 5.86
CA GLU A 69 3.40 7.79 6.63
C GLU A 69 2.50 6.76 7.32
N LEU A 70 1.40 7.21 7.93
CA LEU A 70 0.42 6.33 8.58
C LEU A 70 -0.20 5.34 7.60
N GLU A 71 -0.60 5.80 6.42
CA GLU A 71 -1.15 4.92 5.38
C GLU A 71 -0.14 3.86 4.94
N CYS A 72 1.13 4.22 4.78
CA CYS A 72 2.19 3.27 4.47
C CYS A 72 2.34 2.20 5.55
N TRP A 73 2.26 2.58 6.82
CA TRP A 73 2.30 1.64 7.95
C TRP A 73 1.10 0.72 7.97
N ARG A 74 -0.10 1.26 7.76
CA ARG A 74 -1.34 0.46 7.65
C ARG A 74 -1.28 -0.55 6.51
N LEU A 75 -0.79 -0.12 5.35
CA LEU A 75 -0.64 -1.00 4.17
C LEU A 75 0.37 -2.13 4.40
N GLN A 76 1.33 -1.94 5.29
CA GLN A 76 2.25 -2.99 5.74
C GLN A 76 1.67 -3.87 6.85
N GLY A 77 0.48 -3.55 7.35
CA GLY A 77 -0.23 -4.34 8.37
C GLY A 77 0.08 -3.97 9.81
N TYR A 78 0.71 -2.82 10.05
CA TYR A 78 0.92 -2.30 11.40
C TYR A 78 -0.33 -1.58 11.92
N SER A 79 -0.52 -1.61 13.23
CA SER A 79 -1.58 -0.87 13.90
C SER A 79 -1.25 0.63 13.99
N ASP A 80 -2.29 1.44 14.20
CA ASP A 80 -2.10 2.87 14.45
C ASP A 80 -1.32 3.10 15.75
N ALA A 81 -1.47 2.24 16.75
CA ALA A 81 -0.71 2.32 18.00
C ALA A 81 0.81 2.09 17.78
N ASP A 82 1.17 1.14 16.90
CA ASP A 82 2.58 0.92 16.52
C ASP A 82 3.14 2.16 15.82
N PHE A 83 2.38 2.74 14.92
CA PHE A 83 2.76 3.96 14.23
C PHE A 83 2.94 5.13 15.20
N GLU A 84 2.01 5.35 16.11
CA GLU A 84 2.09 6.44 17.08
C GLU A 84 3.30 6.31 18.00
N ALA A 85 3.62 5.09 18.42
CA ALA A 85 4.82 4.82 19.22
C ALA A 85 6.11 5.19 18.47
N ALA A 86 6.19 4.86 17.18
CA ALA A 86 7.32 5.24 16.35
C ALA A 86 7.35 6.76 16.07
N ALA A 87 6.20 7.35 15.80
CA ALA A 87 6.08 8.79 15.51
C ALA A 87 6.46 9.65 16.70
N ALA A 88 6.26 9.16 17.93
CA ALA A 88 6.62 9.88 19.16
C ALA A 88 8.12 10.18 19.26
N VAL A 89 8.98 9.36 18.67
CA VAL A 89 10.45 9.55 18.68
C VAL A 89 10.99 10.23 17.41
N HIS A 90 10.15 10.40 16.39
CA HIS A 90 10.53 11.00 15.13
C HIS A 90 9.79 12.33 14.91
N LYS A 91 10.41 13.42 15.27
CA LYS A 91 9.85 14.74 15.01
C LYS A 91 9.83 15.03 13.52
N ARG A 92 8.74 15.62 13.03
CA ARG A 92 8.67 16.13 11.67
C ARG A 92 9.70 17.22 11.46
N ASN A 93 10.62 16.98 10.53
CA ASN A 93 11.59 17.96 10.09
C ASN A 93 11.39 18.17 8.57
N GLY A 94 10.80 19.31 8.23
CA GLY A 94 10.41 19.59 6.85
C GLY A 94 9.05 19.03 6.45
N ARG A 95 8.93 18.64 5.17
CA ARG A 95 7.67 18.28 4.54
C ARG A 95 7.14 16.91 4.99
N TYR A 96 8.03 15.94 5.08
CA TYR A 96 7.71 14.55 5.42
C TYR A 96 8.58 14.02 6.54
N THR A 97 8.07 13.06 7.28
CA THR A 97 8.84 12.33 8.28
C THR A 97 9.55 11.15 7.62
N MET A 98 10.68 11.40 7.02
CA MET A 98 11.43 10.41 6.24
C MET A 98 11.77 9.12 6.98
N PRO A 99 12.14 9.13 8.29
CA PRO A 99 12.36 7.90 9.03
C PRO A 99 11.15 6.98 9.05
N LEU A 100 9.93 7.50 9.18
CA LEU A 100 8.70 6.70 9.20
C LEU A 100 8.40 6.05 7.84
N TYR A 101 8.65 6.74 6.74
CA TYR A 101 8.58 6.15 5.40
C TYR A 101 9.64 5.06 5.20
N LYS A 102 10.86 5.28 5.67
CA LYS A 102 11.93 4.29 5.59
C LYS A 102 11.59 3.03 6.38
N GLN A 103 11.02 3.17 7.57
CA GLN A 103 10.61 2.03 8.38
C GLN A 103 9.53 1.22 7.66
N ALA A 104 8.51 1.87 7.10
CA ALA A 104 7.48 1.19 6.33
C ALA A 104 8.06 0.50 5.08
N GLY A 105 8.85 1.22 4.28
CA GLY A 105 9.40 0.69 3.03
C GLY A 105 10.45 -0.41 3.21
N ASN A 106 11.17 -0.42 4.31
CA ASN A 106 12.14 -1.46 4.64
C ASN A 106 11.53 -2.64 5.41
N SER A 107 10.27 -2.53 5.81
CA SER A 107 9.57 -3.60 6.51
C SER A 107 8.96 -4.59 5.53
N ILE A 108 8.44 -5.67 6.09
CA ILE A 108 7.79 -6.73 5.35
C ILE A 108 6.31 -6.71 5.73
N PRO A 109 5.39 -6.89 4.76
CA PRO A 109 3.97 -6.91 5.07
C PRO A 109 3.62 -8.01 6.07
N VAL A 110 3.20 -7.62 7.26
CA VAL A 110 2.90 -8.53 8.38
C VAL A 110 1.93 -9.64 8.00
N PRO A 111 0.79 -9.37 7.31
CA PRO A 111 -0.17 -10.42 6.95
C PRO A 111 0.39 -11.51 6.03
N ILE A 112 1.35 -11.17 5.19
CA ILE A 112 2.00 -12.15 4.29
C ILE A 112 2.84 -13.12 5.12
N PHE A 113 3.63 -12.62 6.06
CA PHE A 113 4.44 -13.45 6.94
C PHE A 113 3.59 -14.30 7.87
N GLU A 114 2.53 -13.76 8.44
CA GLU A 114 1.58 -14.54 9.24
C GLU A 114 1.01 -15.72 8.44
N SER A 115 0.60 -15.48 7.20
CA SER A 115 0.09 -16.54 6.32
C SER A 115 1.13 -17.61 6.02
N ILE A 116 2.38 -17.21 5.77
CA ILE A 116 3.49 -18.15 5.52
C ILE A 116 3.78 -18.98 6.78
N PHE A 117 3.89 -18.35 7.94
CA PHE A 117 4.18 -19.04 9.18
C PHE A 117 3.05 -19.98 9.61
N ARG A 118 1.79 -19.59 9.42
CA ARG A 118 0.65 -20.49 9.66
C ARG A 118 0.76 -21.76 8.82
N LYS A 119 1.08 -21.63 7.54
CA LYS A 119 1.27 -22.78 6.65
C LYS A 119 2.43 -23.68 7.09
N ILE A 120 3.56 -23.10 7.45
CA ILE A 120 4.76 -23.84 7.82
C ILE A 120 4.61 -24.48 9.20
N LEU A 121 4.15 -23.72 10.21
CA LEU A 121 4.18 -24.15 11.61
C LEU A 121 2.92 -24.91 12.02
N LEU A 122 1.77 -24.57 11.48
CA LEU A 122 0.48 -25.13 11.87
C LEU A 122 -0.09 -26.12 10.84
N GLY A 123 0.55 -26.26 9.68
CA GLY A 123 0.07 -27.13 8.62
C GLY A 123 -1.28 -26.70 8.03
N GLU A 124 -1.67 -25.45 8.25
CA GLU A 124 -2.91 -24.91 7.68
C GLU A 124 -2.76 -24.79 6.17
N THR A 125 -3.29 -25.76 5.45
CA THR A 125 -3.50 -25.68 4.02
C THR A 125 -4.83 -24.99 3.79
N GLU A 126 -4.85 -23.86 3.12
CA GLU A 126 -6.07 -23.38 2.50
C GLU A 126 -6.48 -24.47 1.49
N GLU A 127 -7.53 -25.21 1.78
CA GLU A 127 -8.24 -25.97 0.77
C GLU A 127 -8.67 -24.97 -0.30
N ARG A 128 -7.90 -24.90 -1.38
CA ARG A 128 -8.41 -24.34 -2.62
C ARG A 128 -9.68 -25.12 -2.92
N GLN A 129 -10.82 -24.52 -2.68
CA GLN A 129 -12.05 -24.95 -3.33
C GLN A 129 -11.82 -24.80 -4.84
N ARG A 130 -11.20 -25.82 -5.41
CA ARG A 130 -11.34 -26.11 -6.83
C ARG A 130 -12.80 -26.51 -7.00
N GLY A 131 -13.62 -25.53 -7.35
CA GLY A 131 -14.93 -25.80 -7.90
C GLY A 131 -14.74 -26.74 -9.09
N GLY A 132 -14.90 -28.02 -8.85
CA GLY A 132 -14.91 -29.03 -9.87
C GLY A 132 -16.07 -28.76 -10.79
N ARG A 133 -15.79 -28.23 -11.94
CA ARG A 133 -16.70 -28.31 -13.08
C ARG A 133 -16.66 -29.77 -13.52
N VAL A 134 -17.51 -30.57 -12.94
CA VAL A 134 -17.82 -31.88 -13.50
C VAL A 134 -18.57 -31.64 -14.81
N SER A 135 -17.85 -31.80 -15.88
CA SER A 135 -18.45 -31.91 -17.20
C SER A 135 -19.09 -33.32 -17.29
N GLU A 136 -20.36 -33.42 -17.03
CA GLU A 136 -21.14 -34.55 -17.49
C GLU A 136 -21.20 -34.52 -19.02
N LYS A 137 -20.30 -35.21 -19.66
CA LYS A 137 -20.55 -35.68 -21.04
C LYS A 137 -21.50 -36.83 -20.97
N GLY A 138 -22.72 -36.55 -21.40
CA GLY A 138 -23.76 -37.53 -21.53
C GLY A 138 -23.30 -38.72 -22.35
N LYS A 139 -23.67 -39.88 -21.86
CA LYS A 139 -23.67 -41.13 -22.54
C LYS A 139 -24.88 -41.20 -23.46
N LEU A 140 -24.64 -41.43 -24.68
CA LEU A 140 -25.61 -42.11 -25.53
C LEU A 140 -25.58 -43.62 -25.23
#